data_8d16bb27201b9121ca64507a0dc95f56
#
_entry.id   8d16bb27201b9121ca64507a0dc95f56
#
_cell.length_a   1.000
_cell.length_b   1.000
_cell.length_c   1.000
_cell.angle_alpha   90.00
_cell.angle_beta   90.00
_cell.angle_gamma   90.00
#
_symmetry.space_group_name_H-M   'P 1'
#
loop_
_entity.id
_entity.type
_entity.pdbx_description
1 polymer ?
#
loop_
_entity_poly.entity_id
_entity_poly.type
_entity_poly.pdbx_seq_one_letter_code
_entity_poly.pdbx_strand_id
1 'polypeptide(L)'
;MYYTEQTEISKVVPLLEKCGLSMPTGVEYTAGIYTDNGDLAATGSLKGDMIQAVAVDPAHQGEDLMGKLLTHLIGVASERGLSSLHLFTKPDKAVQFQGLGLRLVASARPYAALLEWGTGGIEQYTDALRHTAKQAESAFMAAHGGTVPAAVTALVMNCNPFTRGHRYLVEQASAASDIVYLLVVEEDKSLFSFRDRFEMVRRGVADLENVVVISGGRYAVSSLTFPSYFTKEENLAKAHTAIDAEIFCRHIAPALGVKRRFLGTEPLSAVTAVYNETLKERLPRSGIEVTELDRLEKDGAPVSASRVRGLLGESLNRPSEEVLAELANLLPATSLEYMKAEVFHD
;
A
#
# COMPACT_ATOMS: atom_id res chain seq x y z
N MET A 1 12.85 -10.16 37.90
CA MET A 1 11.43 -10.30 37.46
C MET A 1 11.14 -9.17 36.47
N TYR A 2 10.20 -9.36 35.54
CA TYR A 2 9.86 -8.32 34.56
C TYR A 2 8.37 -8.01 34.66
N TYR A 3 8.01 -6.74 34.45
CA TYR A 3 6.62 -6.32 34.36
C TYR A 3 6.38 -5.49 33.08
N THR A 4 5.17 -5.52 32.57
CA THR A 4 4.78 -4.83 31.34
C THR A 4 3.75 -3.76 31.67
N GLU A 5 3.95 -2.57 31.13
CA GLU A 5 3.02 -1.45 31.28
C GLU A 5 2.95 -0.62 29.99
N GLN A 6 1.88 0.18 29.86
CA GLN A 6 1.87 1.27 28.90
C GLN A 6 2.92 2.30 29.31
N THR A 7 3.74 2.77 28.36
CA THR A 7 4.84 3.67 28.65
C THR A 7 4.84 4.92 27.78
N GLU A 8 5.50 5.97 28.27
CA GLU A 8 5.66 7.23 27.56
C GLU A 8 6.71 7.10 26.46
N ILE A 9 6.47 7.79 25.33
CA ILE A 9 7.38 7.81 24.18
C ILE A 9 8.79 8.26 24.56
N SER A 10 8.90 9.26 25.44
CA SER A 10 10.18 9.81 25.90
C SER A 10 11.09 8.75 26.55
N LYS A 11 10.51 7.76 27.23
CA LYS A 11 11.26 6.69 27.89
C LYS A 11 11.79 5.64 26.92
N VAL A 12 11.15 5.46 25.76
CA VAL A 12 11.52 4.39 24.81
C VAL A 12 12.53 4.85 23.78
N VAL A 13 12.63 6.14 23.47
CA VAL A 13 13.54 6.68 22.44
C VAL A 13 14.99 6.22 22.62
N PRO A 14 15.60 6.29 23.83
CA PRO A 14 16.99 5.84 24.01
C PRO A 14 17.21 4.36 23.71
N LEU A 15 16.23 3.50 24.03
CA LEU A 15 16.31 2.06 23.72
C LEU A 15 16.18 1.80 22.21
N LEU A 16 15.28 2.52 21.54
CA LEU A 16 15.11 2.41 20.08
C LEU A 16 16.40 2.81 19.37
N GLU A 17 17.00 3.94 19.73
CA GLU A 17 18.28 4.43 19.17
C GLU A 17 19.42 3.42 19.40
N LYS A 18 19.50 2.84 20.60
CA LYS A 18 20.47 1.77 20.93
C LYS A 18 20.30 0.54 20.03
N CYS A 19 19.06 0.26 19.60
CA CYS A 19 18.73 -0.84 18.68
C CYS A 19 18.78 -0.43 17.20
N GLY A 20 19.17 0.80 16.86
CA GLY A 20 19.25 1.30 15.50
C GLY A 20 17.87 1.51 14.86
N LEU A 21 16.87 1.85 15.68
CA LEU A 21 15.52 2.20 15.30
C LEU A 21 15.23 3.66 15.65
N SER A 22 14.25 4.26 14.96
CA SER A 22 13.69 5.56 15.33
C SER A 22 12.26 5.40 15.85
N MET A 23 11.77 6.43 16.55
CA MET A 23 10.39 6.43 17.02
C MET A 23 9.44 6.69 15.84
N PRO A 24 8.47 5.81 15.57
CA PRO A 24 7.48 6.05 14.52
C PRO A 24 6.52 7.17 14.92
N THR A 25 6.00 7.89 13.91
CA THR A 25 5.03 8.95 14.11
C THR A 25 3.60 8.42 14.24
N GLY A 26 2.81 9.05 15.11
CA GLY A 26 1.38 8.76 15.27
C GLY A 26 1.09 7.37 15.83
N VAL A 27 1.93 6.87 16.72
CA VAL A 27 1.63 5.66 17.51
C VAL A 27 0.50 5.96 18.50
N GLU A 28 -0.34 4.95 18.74
CA GLU A 28 -1.53 5.04 19.57
C GLU A 28 -1.35 4.35 20.92
N TYR A 29 -0.41 3.42 20.97
CA TYR A 29 -0.07 2.67 22.18
C TYR A 29 1.40 2.27 22.15
N THR A 30 2.09 2.41 23.27
CA THR A 30 3.46 1.94 23.44
C THR A 30 3.56 1.15 24.73
N ALA A 31 4.09 -0.08 24.64
CA ALA A 31 4.38 -0.93 25.79
C ALA A 31 5.86 -0.88 26.15
N GLY A 32 6.16 -0.94 27.42
CA GLY A 32 7.48 -1.16 27.98
C GLY A 32 7.52 -2.39 28.87
N ILE A 33 8.59 -3.15 28.79
CA ILE A 33 8.91 -4.21 29.76
C ILE A 33 10.08 -3.73 30.59
N TYR A 34 9.88 -3.67 31.90
CA TYR A 34 10.83 -3.15 32.87
C TYR A 34 11.39 -4.26 33.75
N THR A 35 12.66 -4.11 34.15
CA THR A 35 13.28 -4.90 35.21
C THR A 35 12.76 -4.45 36.59
N ASP A 36 13.01 -5.23 37.63
CA ASP A 36 12.69 -4.83 39.02
C ASP A 36 13.40 -3.53 39.45
N ASN A 37 14.50 -3.17 38.81
CA ASN A 37 15.22 -1.93 39.07
C ASN A 37 14.61 -0.71 38.34
N GLY A 38 13.59 -0.91 37.53
CA GLY A 38 12.94 0.12 36.75
C GLY A 38 13.61 0.44 35.40
N ASP A 39 14.59 -0.37 34.96
CA ASP A 39 15.23 -0.20 33.67
C ASP A 39 14.35 -0.77 32.56
N LEU A 40 14.22 -0.05 31.45
CA LEU A 40 13.47 -0.49 30.28
C LEU A 40 14.25 -1.55 29.49
N ALA A 41 13.78 -2.80 29.53
CA ALA A 41 14.42 -3.94 28.89
C ALA A 41 13.87 -4.23 27.47
N ALA A 42 12.59 -3.91 27.20
CA ALA A 42 12.00 -4.06 25.88
C ALA A 42 10.88 -3.07 25.65
N THR A 43 10.62 -2.74 24.40
CA THR A 43 9.52 -1.84 23.98
C THR A 43 8.95 -2.25 22.64
N GLY A 44 7.69 -1.84 22.39
CA GLY A 44 7.01 -1.97 21.10
C GLY A 44 5.74 -1.16 21.08
N SER A 45 5.29 -0.78 19.91
CA SER A 45 4.16 0.14 19.72
C SER A 45 3.11 -0.41 18.77
N LEU A 46 1.88 0.10 18.90
CA LEU A 46 0.76 -0.12 17.98
C LEU A 46 0.37 1.20 17.31
N LYS A 47 0.05 1.10 16.02
CA LYS A 47 -0.59 2.15 15.22
C LYS A 47 -1.61 1.48 14.30
N GLY A 48 -2.91 1.69 14.59
CA GLY A 48 -3.94 0.90 13.94
C GLY A 48 -3.67 -0.59 14.15
N ASP A 49 -3.61 -1.33 13.06
CA ASP A 49 -3.32 -2.77 13.03
C ASP A 49 -1.82 -3.10 12.81
N MET A 50 -0.94 -2.11 12.95
CA MET A 50 0.49 -2.30 12.71
C MET A 50 1.28 -2.33 14.02
N ILE A 51 2.04 -3.40 14.25
CA ILE A 51 3.07 -3.47 15.29
C ILE A 51 4.32 -2.77 14.78
N GLN A 52 4.85 -1.83 15.56
CA GLN A 52 6.00 -1.01 15.17
C GLN A 52 7.04 -0.91 16.30
N ALA A 53 8.26 -0.58 15.92
CA ALA A 53 9.35 -0.24 16.84
C ALA A 53 9.56 -1.27 17.96
N VAL A 54 9.53 -2.56 17.63
CA VAL A 54 9.82 -3.64 18.57
C VAL A 54 11.33 -3.71 18.82
N ALA A 55 11.74 -3.49 20.06
CA ALA A 55 13.13 -3.51 20.47
C ALA A 55 13.31 -4.23 21.80
N VAL A 56 14.42 -4.97 21.93
CA VAL A 56 14.87 -5.59 23.17
C VAL A 56 16.30 -5.12 23.43
N ASP A 57 16.56 -4.64 24.64
CA ASP A 57 17.91 -4.22 25.03
C ASP A 57 18.91 -5.35 24.79
N PRO A 58 20.05 -5.08 24.12
CA PRO A 58 21.09 -6.09 23.90
C PRO A 58 21.54 -6.82 25.19
N ALA A 59 21.48 -6.16 26.35
CA ALA A 59 21.83 -6.75 27.64
C ALA A 59 20.82 -7.81 28.13
N HIS A 60 19.60 -7.81 27.58
CA HIS A 60 18.49 -8.68 27.96
C HIS A 60 18.04 -9.62 26.83
N GLN A 61 18.87 -9.78 25.79
CA GLN A 61 18.57 -10.72 24.71
C GLN A 61 18.64 -12.17 25.20
N GLY A 62 17.70 -13.00 24.73
CA GLY A 62 17.60 -14.42 25.14
C GLY A 62 16.67 -14.67 26.33
N GLU A 63 16.08 -13.63 26.93
CA GLU A 63 15.20 -13.73 28.10
C GLU A 63 13.69 -13.79 27.74
N ASP A 64 13.37 -14.15 26.49
CA ASP A 64 12.01 -14.26 25.93
C ASP A 64 11.17 -12.96 26.06
N LEU A 65 11.83 -11.81 26.15
CA LEU A 65 11.11 -10.52 26.29
C LEU A 65 10.33 -10.14 25.05
N MET A 66 10.82 -10.51 23.86
CA MET A 66 10.12 -10.27 22.60
C MET A 66 8.79 -11.03 22.55
N GLY A 67 8.78 -12.30 22.97
CA GLY A 67 7.54 -13.10 23.04
C GLY A 67 6.51 -12.52 24.01
N LYS A 68 6.95 -12.12 25.21
CA LYS A 68 6.11 -11.45 26.21
C LYS A 68 5.53 -10.13 25.67
N LEU A 69 6.38 -9.29 25.04
CA LEU A 69 5.98 -8.02 24.46
C LEU A 69 4.95 -8.20 23.34
N LEU A 70 5.20 -9.11 22.40
CA LEU A 70 4.26 -9.38 21.30
C LEU A 70 2.93 -9.92 21.83
N THR A 71 2.96 -10.84 22.79
CA THR A 71 1.73 -11.35 23.44
C THR A 71 0.91 -10.22 24.05
N HIS A 72 1.57 -9.28 24.73
CA HIS A 72 0.93 -8.11 25.31
C HIS A 72 0.31 -7.19 24.23
N LEU A 73 1.09 -6.84 23.19
CA LEU A 73 0.61 -5.99 22.10
C LEU A 73 -0.56 -6.62 21.33
N ILE A 74 -0.51 -7.93 21.10
CA ILE A 74 -1.59 -8.70 20.49
C ILE A 74 -2.85 -8.66 21.40
N GLY A 75 -2.68 -8.81 22.70
CA GLY A 75 -3.77 -8.68 23.67
C GLY A 75 -4.45 -7.32 23.58
N VAL A 76 -3.68 -6.24 23.64
CA VAL A 76 -4.20 -4.87 23.50
C VAL A 76 -4.92 -4.65 22.17
N ALA A 77 -4.35 -5.16 21.08
CA ALA A 77 -4.98 -5.08 19.75
C ALA A 77 -6.31 -5.87 19.71
N SER A 78 -6.35 -7.06 20.31
CA SER A 78 -7.56 -7.89 20.39
C SER A 78 -8.65 -7.21 21.20
N GLU A 79 -8.32 -6.56 22.31
CA GLU A 79 -9.26 -5.75 23.10
C GLU A 79 -9.86 -4.57 22.30
N ARG A 80 -9.13 -4.06 21.31
CA ARG A 80 -9.59 -3.05 20.34
C ARG A 80 -10.39 -3.64 19.18
N GLY A 81 -10.64 -4.95 19.17
CA GLY A 81 -11.39 -5.64 18.12
C GLY A 81 -10.59 -5.99 16.88
N LEU A 82 -9.25 -5.87 16.92
CA LEU A 82 -8.38 -6.23 15.79
C LEU A 82 -8.13 -7.75 15.79
N SER A 83 -8.43 -8.41 14.68
CA SER A 83 -8.24 -9.86 14.48
C SER A 83 -6.99 -10.20 13.67
N SER A 84 -6.32 -9.20 13.10
CA SER A 84 -5.09 -9.35 12.34
C SER A 84 -4.16 -8.16 12.56
N LEU A 85 -2.86 -8.42 12.57
CA LEU A 85 -1.82 -7.40 12.75
C LEU A 85 -0.73 -7.58 11.71
N HIS A 86 -0.06 -6.48 11.36
CA HIS A 86 1.06 -6.43 10.44
C HIS A 86 2.32 -5.95 11.15
N LEU A 87 3.47 -6.41 10.65
CA LEU A 87 4.77 -5.97 11.13
C LEU A 87 5.76 -5.88 9.95
N PHE A 88 6.35 -4.70 9.77
CA PHE A 88 7.50 -4.55 8.89
C PHE A 88 8.80 -4.61 9.68
N THR A 89 9.79 -5.30 9.13
CA THR A 89 11.10 -5.43 9.76
C THR A 89 12.21 -5.61 8.71
N LYS A 90 13.46 -5.68 9.16
CA LYS A 90 14.59 -6.10 8.31
C LYS A 90 14.49 -7.59 8.02
N PRO A 91 14.88 -8.06 6.81
CA PRO A 91 14.76 -9.47 6.43
C PRO A 91 15.51 -10.45 7.32
N ASP A 92 16.63 -10.03 7.93
CA ASP A 92 17.42 -10.84 8.88
C ASP A 92 16.72 -11.03 10.24
N LYS A 93 15.80 -10.13 10.59
CA LYS A 93 15.01 -10.20 11.82
C LYS A 93 13.69 -10.98 11.66
N ALA A 94 13.22 -11.19 10.44
CA ALA A 94 11.95 -11.85 10.17
C ALA A 94 11.82 -13.24 10.81
N VAL A 95 12.92 -14.03 10.84
CA VAL A 95 12.93 -15.38 11.44
C VAL A 95 12.59 -15.34 12.93
N GLN A 96 13.00 -14.30 13.66
CA GLN A 96 12.69 -14.16 15.09
C GLN A 96 11.17 -14.02 15.30
N PHE A 97 10.53 -13.19 14.48
CA PHE A 97 9.08 -13.00 14.55
C PHE A 97 8.30 -14.24 14.07
N GLN A 98 8.82 -14.96 13.07
CA GLN A 98 8.22 -16.24 12.64
C GLN A 98 8.24 -17.27 13.77
N GLY A 99 9.34 -17.34 14.54
CA GLY A 99 9.46 -18.19 15.72
C GLY A 99 8.44 -17.84 16.82
N LEU A 100 7.87 -16.65 16.80
CA LEU A 100 6.83 -16.17 17.73
C LEU A 100 5.41 -16.22 17.14
N GLY A 101 5.21 -16.91 16.01
CA GLY A 101 3.90 -17.17 15.44
C GLY A 101 3.42 -16.18 14.38
N LEU A 102 4.25 -15.21 13.96
CA LEU A 102 3.91 -14.36 12.82
C LEU A 102 4.22 -15.09 11.51
N ARG A 103 3.38 -14.94 10.51
CA ARG A 103 3.57 -15.52 9.18
C ARG A 103 4.28 -14.53 8.26
N LEU A 104 5.30 -15.00 7.55
CA LEU A 104 5.98 -14.17 6.53
C LEU A 104 5.10 -14.03 5.30
N VAL A 105 4.73 -12.80 4.96
CA VAL A 105 4.02 -12.46 3.73
C VAL A 105 5.01 -12.29 2.58
N ALA A 106 6.02 -11.42 2.76
CA ALA A 106 7.02 -11.15 1.73
C ALA A 106 8.35 -10.72 2.35
N SER A 107 9.45 -10.98 1.63
CA SER A 107 10.78 -10.57 2.04
C SER A 107 11.58 -10.06 0.84
N ALA A 108 11.80 -8.77 0.77
CA ALA A 108 12.56 -8.08 -0.27
C ALA A 108 13.96 -7.72 0.23
N ARG A 109 14.86 -8.71 0.20
CA ARG A 109 16.26 -8.51 0.63
C ARG A 109 16.97 -7.47 -0.24
N PRO A 110 17.86 -6.65 0.34
CA PRO A 110 18.22 -6.54 1.76
C PRO A 110 17.30 -5.58 2.56
N TYR A 111 16.22 -5.08 1.99
CA TYR A 111 15.50 -3.88 2.42
C TYR A 111 14.46 -4.13 3.52
N ALA A 112 13.46 -4.98 3.25
CA ALA A 112 12.31 -5.14 4.14
C ALA A 112 11.71 -6.54 4.08
N ALA A 113 11.00 -6.92 5.15
CA ALA A 113 10.09 -8.05 5.23
C ALA A 113 8.78 -7.59 5.85
N LEU A 114 7.67 -8.13 5.36
CA LEU A 114 6.33 -7.98 5.92
C LEU A 114 5.90 -9.30 6.52
N LEU A 115 5.48 -9.25 7.77
CA LEU A 115 4.87 -10.37 8.48
C LEU A 115 3.46 -9.99 8.94
N GLU A 116 2.63 -11.00 9.18
CA GLU A 116 1.28 -10.84 9.70
C GLU A 116 0.99 -11.85 10.82
N TRP A 117 0.07 -11.46 11.71
CA TRP A 117 -0.49 -12.31 12.75
C TRP A 117 -2.02 -12.27 12.68
N GLY A 118 -2.65 -13.35 13.11
CA GLY A 118 -4.11 -13.43 13.22
C GLY A 118 -4.79 -14.13 12.05
N THR A 119 -6.08 -13.83 11.87
CA THR A 119 -6.95 -14.47 10.87
C THR A 119 -7.20 -13.55 9.68
N GLY A 120 -7.49 -14.15 8.52
CA GLY A 120 -7.72 -13.40 7.28
C GLY A 120 -6.43 -13.21 6.50
N GLY A 121 -5.79 -12.09 6.70
CA GLY A 121 -4.47 -11.80 6.13
C GLY A 121 -4.38 -11.95 4.61
N ILE A 122 -3.16 -12.21 4.13
CA ILE A 122 -2.85 -12.34 2.70
C ILE A 122 -3.63 -13.48 2.04
N GLU A 123 -3.90 -14.57 2.75
CA GLU A 123 -4.63 -15.72 2.19
C GLU A 123 -6.07 -15.33 1.85
N GLN A 124 -6.80 -14.70 2.77
CA GLN A 124 -8.15 -14.23 2.51
C GLN A 124 -8.20 -13.21 1.37
N TYR A 125 -7.23 -12.28 1.34
CA TYR A 125 -7.13 -11.30 0.26
C TYR A 125 -6.92 -11.98 -1.09
N THR A 126 -5.98 -12.92 -1.19
CA THR A 126 -5.72 -13.64 -2.44
C THR A 126 -6.87 -14.56 -2.85
N ASP A 127 -7.62 -15.12 -1.91
CA ASP A 127 -8.82 -15.89 -2.23
C ASP A 127 -9.93 -15.00 -2.82
N ALA A 128 -10.11 -13.79 -2.30
CA ALA A 128 -11.00 -12.80 -2.89
C ALA A 128 -10.56 -12.41 -4.32
N LEU A 129 -9.25 -12.21 -4.53
CA LEU A 129 -8.70 -11.94 -5.86
C LEU A 129 -8.94 -13.10 -6.83
N ARG A 130 -8.72 -14.35 -6.42
CA ARG A 130 -9.00 -15.55 -7.24
C ARG A 130 -10.48 -15.67 -7.59
N HIS A 131 -11.36 -15.33 -6.65
CA HIS A 131 -12.80 -15.30 -6.93
C HIS A 131 -13.13 -14.27 -8.00
N THR A 132 -12.62 -13.05 -7.88
CA THR A 132 -12.78 -11.98 -8.87
C THR A 132 -12.20 -12.39 -10.23
N ALA A 133 -11.02 -13.03 -10.23
CA ALA A 133 -10.40 -13.51 -11.46
C ALA A 133 -11.27 -14.54 -12.19
N LYS A 134 -11.83 -15.51 -11.46
CA LYS A 134 -12.75 -16.52 -12.04
C LYS A 134 -14.01 -15.89 -12.62
N GLN A 135 -14.57 -14.88 -11.98
CA GLN A 135 -15.73 -14.16 -12.49
C GLN A 135 -15.40 -13.41 -13.78
N ALA A 136 -14.27 -12.69 -13.83
CA ALA A 136 -13.83 -11.95 -15.00
C ALA A 136 -13.52 -12.91 -16.18
N GLU A 137 -12.82 -14.01 -15.91
CA GLU A 137 -12.53 -15.05 -16.90
C GLU A 137 -13.82 -15.66 -17.48
N SER A 138 -14.77 -16.01 -16.62
CA SER A 138 -16.06 -16.57 -17.03
C SER A 138 -16.86 -15.57 -17.89
N ALA A 139 -16.87 -14.30 -17.54
CA ALA A 139 -17.51 -13.24 -18.31
C ALA A 139 -16.85 -13.07 -19.69
N PHE A 140 -15.51 -13.04 -19.74
CA PHE A 140 -14.75 -12.96 -20.96
C PHE A 140 -15.05 -14.16 -21.89
N MET A 141 -14.98 -15.38 -21.36
CA MET A 141 -15.27 -16.61 -22.12
C MET A 141 -16.70 -16.62 -22.69
N ALA A 142 -17.67 -16.18 -21.90
CA ALA A 142 -19.06 -16.07 -22.34
C ALA A 142 -19.23 -15.09 -23.52
N ALA A 143 -18.52 -13.95 -23.49
CA ALA A 143 -18.54 -12.94 -24.55
C ALA A 143 -17.74 -13.36 -25.80
N HIS A 144 -16.76 -14.28 -25.68
CA HIS A 144 -15.81 -14.63 -26.73
C HIS A 144 -15.90 -16.14 -27.16
N GLY A 145 -17.09 -16.72 -27.06
CA GLY A 145 -17.35 -18.10 -27.57
C GLY A 145 -16.53 -19.20 -26.91
N GLY A 146 -16.20 -19.03 -25.60
CA GLY A 146 -15.42 -20.01 -24.83
C GLY A 146 -13.89 -19.82 -24.90
N THR A 147 -13.41 -18.78 -25.58
CA THR A 147 -11.96 -18.47 -25.65
C THR A 147 -11.44 -18.07 -24.27
N VAL A 148 -10.32 -18.66 -23.86
CA VAL A 148 -9.65 -18.33 -22.59
C VAL A 148 -8.84 -17.04 -22.76
N PRO A 149 -8.89 -16.08 -21.82
CA PRO A 149 -8.11 -14.86 -21.92
C PRO A 149 -6.60 -15.15 -21.85
N ALA A 150 -5.84 -14.63 -22.80
CA ALA A 150 -4.40 -14.81 -22.92
C ALA A 150 -3.62 -13.60 -22.39
N ALA A 151 -4.13 -12.38 -22.63
CA ALA A 151 -3.51 -11.13 -22.25
C ALA A 151 -4.18 -10.55 -20.98
N VAL A 152 -3.69 -10.97 -19.81
CA VAL A 152 -4.17 -10.47 -18.50
C VAL A 152 -3.18 -9.46 -17.92
N THR A 153 -3.66 -8.25 -17.68
CA THR A 153 -2.85 -7.10 -17.29
C THR A 153 -3.29 -6.51 -15.95
N ALA A 154 -2.36 -5.91 -15.23
CA ALA A 154 -2.67 -5.14 -14.04
C ALA A 154 -2.12 -3.72 -14.10
N LEU A 155 -2.86 -2.82 -13.47
CA LEU A 155 -2.48 -1.46 -13.11
C LEU A 155 -2.64 -1.32 -11.60
N VAL A 156 -1.73 -0.60 -10.95
CA VAL A 156 -1.84 -0.23 -9.52
C VAL A 156 -1.71 1.27 -9.42
N MET A 157 -2.73 1.94 -8.93
CA MET A 157 -2.81 3.39 -8.93
C MET A 157 -3.37 3.94 -7.62
N ASN A 158 -2.85 5.09 -7.18
CA ASN A 158 -3.43 5.82 -6.05
C ASN A 158 -4.68 6.62 -6.45
N CYS A 159 -4.70 7.21 -7.66
CA CYS A 159 -5.83 7.98 -8.21
C CYS A 159 -6.32 9.10 -7.28
N ASN A 160 -5.43 9.95 -6.80
CA ASN A 160 -5.73 11.02 -5.84
C ASN A 160 -5.69 12.43 -6.48
N PRO A 161 -6.76 12.85 -7.24
CA PRO A 161 -7.91 12.07 -7.70
C PRO A 161 -7.64 11.31 -9.02
N PHE A 162 -8.67 10.62 -9.56
CA PHE A 162 -8.64 9.98 -10.88
C PHE A 162 -8.68 11.03 -11.99
N THR A 163 -7.61 11.13 -12.78
CA THR A 163 -7.41 12.14 -13.83
C THR A 163 -7.54 11.55 -15.24
N ARG A 164 -7.60 12.42 -16.26
CA ARG A 164 -7.52 12.00 -17.68
C ARG A 164 -6.21 11.25 -17.97
N GLY A 165 -5.11 11.58 -17.27
CA GLY A 165 -3.84 10.85 -17.40
C GLY A 165 -3.95 9.41 -16.90
N HIS A 166 -4.63 9.17 -15.77
CA HIS A 166 -4.93 7.83 -15.30
C HIS A 166 -5.86 7.09 -16.27
N ARG A 167 -6.92 7.76 -16.74
CA ARG A 167 -7.87 7.20 -17.70
C ARG A 167 -7.15 6.77 -18.99
N TYR A 168 -6.28 7.61 -19.54
CA TYR A 168 -5.48 7.29 -20.73
C TYR A 168 -4.66 6.00 -20.55
N LEU A 169 -3.97 5.85 -19.41
CA LEU A 169 -3.18 4.67 -19.13
C LEU A 169 -4.07 3.40 -19.05
N VAL A 170 -5.27 3.52 -18.48
CA VAL A 170 -6.25 2.41 -18.44
C VAL A 170 -6.76 2.06 -19.83
N GLU A 171 -7.05 3.05 -20.68
CA GLU A 171 -7.49 2.84 -22.08
C GLU A 171 -6.43 2.11 -22.90
N GLN A 172 -5.15 2.48 -22.76
CA GLN A 172 -4.06 1.81 -23.45
C GLN A 172 -3.91 0.37 -22.97
N ALA A 173 -4.02 0.12 -21.67
CA ALA A 173 -4.00 -1.22 -21.11
C ALA A 173 -5.21 -2.05 -21.57
N SER A 174 -6.41 -1.45 -21.60
CA SER A 174 -7.65 -2.06 -22.07
C SER A 174 -7.55 -2.50 -23.54
N ALA A 175 -7.05 -1.61 -24.40
CA ALA A 175 -6.88 -1.89 -25.82
C ALA A 175 -5.85 -3.02 -26.13
N ALA A 176 -4.91 -3.24 -25.21
CA ALA A 176 -3.83 -4.23 -25.37
C ALA A 176 -4.05 -5.53 -24.58
N SER A 177 -5.23 -5.71 -23.97
CA SER A 177 -5.46 -6.83 -23.04
C SER A 177 -6.87 -7.41 -23.17
N ASP A 178 -7.01 -8.69 -22.85
CA ASP A 178 -8.30 -9.36 -22.73
C ASP A 178 -8.99 -8.99 -21.42
N ILE A 179 -8.22 -8.93 -20.32
CA ILE A 179 -8.69 -8.53 -19.00
C ILE A 179 -7.67 -7.57 -18.39
N VAL A 180 -8.16 -6.47 -17.80
CA VAL A 180 -7.37 -5.50 -17.05
C VAL A 180 -7.87 -5.43 -15.62
N TYR A 181 -7.00 -5.72 -14.65
CA TYR A 181 -7.25 -5.46 -13.24
C TYR A 181 -6.66 -4.11 -12.84
N LEU A 182 -7.53 -3.19 -12.44
CA LEU A 182 -7.14 -1.87 -11.92
C LEU A 182 -7.23 -1.87 -10.39
N LEU A 183 -6.08 -2.04 -9.74
CA LEU A 183 -5.97 -2.01 -8.29
C LEU A 183 -5.84 -0.56 -7.79
N VAL A 184 -6.80 -0.12 -7.00
CA VAL A 184 -6.75 1.20 -6.35
C VAL A 184 -6.12 1.05 -4.97
N VAL A 185 -5.05 1.79 -4.71
CA VAL A 185 -4.32 1.73 -3.44
C VAL A 185 -5.22 2.20 -2.30
N GLU A 186 -5.36 1.38 -1.26
CA GLU A 186 -6.18 1.68 -0.08
C GLU A 186 -5.35 2.43 0.95
N GLU A 187 -5.52 3.75 0.99
CA GLU A 187 -4.84 4.60 1.96
C GLU A 187 -5.68 5.87 2.24
N ASP A 188 -5.71 6.33 3.50
CA ASP A 188 -6.54 7.47 3.94
C ASP A 188 -5.74 8.75 4.25
N LYS A 189 -4.45 8.80 3.89
CA LYS A 189 -3.63 10.02 4.03
C LYS A 189 -3.69 10.94 2.82
N SER A 190 -4.50 10.60 1.84
CA SER A 190 -4.73 11.35 0.61
C SER A 190 -5.73 12.48 0.83
N LEU A 191 -5.73 13.52 -0.03
CA LEU A 191 -6.73 14.59 -0.01
C LEU A 191 -8.15 14.04 -0.18
N PHE A 192 -8.31 13.03 -1.04
CA PHE A 192 -9.56 12.32 -1.25
C PHE A 192 -9.54 11.00 -0.50
N SER A 193 -10.64 10.66 0.21
CA SER A 193 -10.79 9.38 0.88
C SER A 193 -10.63 8.20 -0.10
N PHE A 194 -10.30 7.01 0.40
CA PHE A 194 -10.26 5.81 -0.44
C PHE A 194 -11.61 5.58 -1.16
N ARG A 195 -12.72 5.74 -0.45
CA ARG A 195 -14.07 5.62 -1.01
C ARG A 195 -14.28 6.51 -2.23
N ASP A 196 -13.92 7.80 -2.12
CA ASP A 196 -14.12 8.76 -3.20
C ASP A 196 -13.22 8.44 -4.39
N ARG A 197 -11.96 8.08 -4.14
CA ARG A 197 -11.01 7.70 -5.18
C ARG A 197 -11.48 6.44 -5.93
N PHE A 198 -11.91 5.44 -5.19
CA PHE A 198 -12.42 4.19 -5.76
C PHE A 198 -13.66 4.43 -6.62
N GLU A 199 -14.60 5.24 -6.14
CA GLU A 199 -15.81 5.56 -6.88
C GLU A 199 -15.55 6.41 -8.14
N MET A 200 -14.65 7.40 -8.06
CA MET A 200 -14.21 8.15 -9.26
C MET A 200 -13.57 7.24 -10.30
N VAL A 201 -12.75 6.28 -9.89
CA VAL A 201 -12.15 5.27 -10.79
C VAL A 201 -13.25 4.42 -11.40
N ARG A 202 -14.12 3.83 -10.58
CA ARG A 202 -15.19 2.93 -11.03
C ARG A 202 -16.09 3.58 -12.08
N ARG A 203 -16.54 4.82 -11.82
CA ARG A 203 -17.34 5.59 -12.79
C ARG A 203 -16.53 6.01 -14.02
N GLY A 204 -15.26 6.33 -13.79
CA GLY A 204 -14.37 6.81 -14.84
C GLY A 204 -13.94 5.75 -15.85
N VAL A 205 -14.14 4.46 -15.59
CA VAL A 205 -13.80 3.35 -16.49
C VAL A 205 -15.01 2.44 -16.80
N ALA A 206 -16.22 2.85 -16.44
CA ALA A 206 -17.41 2.01 -16.55
C ALA A 206 -17.80 1.62 -17.99
N ASP A 207 -17.30 2.32 -18.99
CA ASP A 207 -17.48 2.05 -20.41
C ASP A 207 -16.41 1.09 -20.98
N LEU A 208 -15.42 0.70 -20.19
CA LEU A 208 -14.37 -0.26 -20.57
C LEU A 208 -14.75 -1.66 -20.03
N GLU A 209 -15.41 -2.46 -20.85
CA GLU A 209 -16.03 -3.74 -20.46
C GLU A 209 -15.03 -4.78 -19.92
N ASN A 210 -13.75 -4.71 -20.35
CA ASN A 210 -12.69 -5.60 -19.91
C ASN A 210 -11.88 -5.11 -18.71
N VAL A 211 -12.27 -3.98 -18.08
CA VAL A 211 -11.60 -3.41 -16.92
C VAL A 211 -12.34 -3.76 -15.62
N VAL A 212 -11.66 -4.44 -14.72
CA VAL A 212 -12.15 -4.83 -13.41
C VAL A 212 -11.46 -3.99 -12.34
N VAL A 213 -12.21 -3.09 -11.69
CA VAL A 213 -11.70 -2.24 -10.60
C VAL A 213 -11.77 -3.00 -9.29
N ILE A 214 -10.65 -3.10 -8.58
CA ILE A 214 -10.53 -3.80 -7.30
C ILE A 214 -9.75 -2.98 -6.28
N SER A 215 -10.01 -3.20 -4.99
CA SER A 215 -9.17 -2.62 -3.94
C SER A 215 -7.79 -3.29 -3.93
N GLY A 216 -6.73 -2.48 -3.79
CA GLY A 216 -5.39 -2.98 -3.52
C GLY A 216 -5.25 -3.58 -2.12
N GLY A 217 -6.22 -3.35 -1.24
CA GLY A 217 -6.19 -3.79 0.14
C GLY A 217 -4.93 -3.25 0.86
N ARG A 218 -4.58 -3.91 1.93
CA ARG A 218 -3.36 -3.60 2.71
C ARG A 218 -2.06 -3.99 2.00
N TYR A 219 -2.17 -4.74 0.90
CA TYR A 219 -1.05 -5.41 0.24
C TYR A 219 -0.54 -4.68 -1.01
N ALA A 220 -1.26 -3.67 -1.50
CA ALA A 220 -0.72 -2.65 -2.39
C ALA A 220 -0.10 -1.55 -1.53
N VAL A 221 1.18 -1.71 -1.18
CA VAL A 221 1.87 -0.85 -0.21
C VAL A 221 2.13 0.53 -0.80
N SER A 222 1.70 1.58 -0.11
CA SER A 222 1.97 2.97 -0.52
C SER A 222 3.20 3.54 0.20
N SER A 223 3.87 4.50 -0.42
CA SER A 223 4.98 5.23 0.22
C SER A 223 4.55 5.98 1.49
N LEU A 224 3.26 6.32 1.62
CA LEU A 224 2.71 7.03 2.77
C LEU A 224 2.39 6.09 3.95
N THR A 225 2.15 4.81 3.67
CA THR A 225 1.85 3.81 4.70
C THR A 225 3.06 2.97 5.09
N PHE A 226 4.11 2.94 4.25
CA PHE A 226 5.32 2.20 4.55
C PHE A 226 6.09 2.83 5.71
N PRO A 227 6.44 2.08 6.76
CA PRO A 227 7.08 2.62 7.95
C PRO A 227 8.57 2.92 7.73
N SER A 228 9.03 4.06 8.23
CA SER A 228 10.42 4.52 8.09
C SER A 228 11.33 4.17 9.27
N TYR A 229 10.77 3.75 10.41
CA TYR A 229 11.49 3.63 11.69
C TYR A 229 12.67 2.62 11.71
N PHE A 230 12.71 1.66 10.77
CA PHE A 230 13.74 0.62 10.71
C PHE A 230 14.70 0.76 9.52
N THR A 231 14.51 1.77 8.66
CA THR A 231 15.34 1.98 7.47
C THR A 231 15.81 3.42 7.37
N LYS A 232 16.96 3.64 6.74
CA LYS A 232 17.47 4.99 6.52
C LYS A 232 16.66 5.67 5.42
N GLU A 233 16.49 6.99 5.51
CA GLU A 233 15.72 7.81 4.58
C GLU A 233 16.13 7.60 3.12
N GLU A 234 17.43 7.53 2.85
CA GLU A 234 18.00 7.25 1.51
C GLU A 234 17.57 5.93 0.88
N ASN A 235 17.18 4.95 1.71
CA ASN A 235 16.74 3.61 1.28
C ASN A 235 15.23 3.42 1.35
N LEU A 236 14.48 4.39 1.85
CA LEU A 236 13.06 4.25 2.13
C LEU A 236 12.25 3.95 0.85
N ALA A 237 12.49 4.71 -0.22
CA ALA A 237 11.82 4.50 -1.51
C ALA A 237 12.12 3.11 -2.10
N LYS A 238 13.39 2.66 -2.03
CA LYS A 238 13.79 1.35 -2.51
C LYS A 238 13.19 0.22 -1.67
N ALA A 239 13.18 0.38 -0.34
CA ALA A 239 12.61 -0.60 0.57
C ALA A 239 11.11 -0.77 0.34
N HIS A 240 10.39 0.34 0.26
CA HIS A 240 8.97 0.38 -0.05
C HIS A 240 8.66 -0.33 -1.37
N THR A 241 9.32 0.08 -2.47
CA THR A 241 9.05 -0.50 -3.78
C THR A 241 9.43 -1.97 -3.87
N ALA A 242 10.54 -2.36 -3.23
CA ALA A 242 10.99 -3.74 -3.27
C ALA A 242 10.00 -4.68 -2.57
N ILE A 243 9.41 -4.27 -1.44
CA ILE A 243 8.41 -5.09 -0.74
C ILE A 243 7.07 -5.12 -1.48
N ASP A 244 6.64 -3.99 -2.07
CA ASP A 244 5.43 -3.94 -2.91
C ASP A 244 5.57 -4.86 -4.12
N ALA A 245 6.69 -4.79 -4.85
CA ALA A 245 6.98 -5.67 -5.98
C ALA A 245 6.98 -7.16 -5.58
N GLU A 246 7.57 -7.49 -4.41
CA GLU A 246 7.61 -8.86 -3.92
C GLU A 246 6.22 -9.40 -3.57
N ILE A 247 5.38 -8.59 -2.91
CA ILE A 247 3.98 -8.94 -2.61
C ILE A 247 3.20 -9.12 -3.91
N PHE A 248 3.36 -8.19 -4.85
CA PHE A 248 2.68 -8.27 -6.14
C PHE A 248 3.06 -9.56 -6.88
N CYS A 249 4.35 -9.87 -7.01
CA CYS A 249 4.84 -11.05 -7.72
C CYS A 249 4.42 -12.36 -7.08
N ARG A 250 4.46 -12.44 -5.74
CA ARG A 250 4.17 -13.69 -5.01
C ARG A 250 2.70 -13.99 -4.82
N HIS A 251 1.91 -12.95 -4.65
CA HIS A 251 0.53 -13.11 -4.19
C HIS A 251 -0.50 -12.55 -5.16
N ILE A 252 -0.36 -11.28 -5.57
CA ILE A 252 -1.40 -10.60 -6.35
C ILE A 252 -1.43 -11.11 -7.80
N ALA A 253 -0.29 -11.08 -8.48
CA ALA A 253 -0.22 -11.48 -9.88
C ALA A 253 -0.61 -12.94 -10.11
N PRO A 254 -0.17 -13.93 -9.31
CA PRO A 254 -0.62 -15.32 -9.45
C PRO A 254 -2.11 -15.49 -9.15
N ALA A 255 -2.67 -14.78 -8.16
CA ALA A 255 -4.08 -14.87 -7.81
C ALA A 255 -5.01 -14.35 -8.93
N LEU A 256 -4.56 -13.34 -9.68
CA LEU A 256 -5.28 -12.72 -10.78
C LEU A 256 -4.90 -13.28 -12.16
N GLY A 257 -3.89 -14.14 -12.26
CA GLY A 257 -3.37 -14.64 -13.54
C GLY A 257 -2.63 -13.59 -14.37
N VAL A 258 -2.14 -12.52 -13.73
CA VAL A 258 -1.49 -11.37 -14.40
C VAL A 258 -0.14 -11.76 -14.97
N LYS A 259 0.09 -11.39 -16.24
CA LYS A 259 1.35 -11.58 -16.97
C LYS A 259 2.01 -10.27 -17.38
N ARG A 260 1.31 -9.15 -17.27
CA ARG A 260 1.81 -7.82 -17.66
C ARG A 260 1.37 -6.76 -16.65
N ARG A 261 2.23 -5.80 -16.37
CA ARG A 261 1.91 -4.61 -15.56
C ARG A 261 2.19 -3.34 -16.37
N PHE A 262 1.19 -2.46 -16.49
CA PHE A 262 1.34 -1.16 -17.13
C PHE A 262 1.73 -0.11 -16.09
N LEU A 263 2.64 0.78 -16.49
CA LEU A 263 3.12 1.93 -15.72
C LEU A 263 3.05 3.19 -16.58
N GLY A 264 2.85 4.34 -15.98
CA GLY A 264 3.09 5.63 -16.62
C GLY A 264 4.49 6.15 -16.30
N THR A 265 5.18 6.77 -17.26
CA THR A 265 6.45 7.49 -17.00
C THR A 265 6.26 8.54 -15.92
N GLU A 266 7.33 8.82 -15.15
CA GLU A 266 7.27 9.78 -14.04
C GLU A 266 8.41 10.80 -14.12
N PRO A 267 8.22 11.86 -14.88
CA PRO A 267 9.28 12.88 -15.06
C PRO A 267 9.40 13.85 -13.87
N LEU A 268 8.39 13.91 -12.99
CA LEU A 268 8.31 14.96 -11.97
C LEU A 268 8.59 14.47 -10.53
N SER A 269 8.50 13.18 -10.27
CA SER A 269 8.70 12.60 -8.94
C SER A 269 9.87 11.63 -8.92
N ALA A 270 10.97 12.01 -8.28
CA ALA A 270 12.13 11.14 -8.11
C ALA A 270 11.78 9.83 -7.37
N VAL A 271 10.87 9.88 -6.41
CA VAL A 271 10.40 8.69 -5.66
C VAL A 271 9.67 7.72 -6.61
N THR A 272 8.77 8.23 -7.46
CA THR A 272 8.03 7.39 -8.41
C THR A 272 8.93 6.90 -9.55
N ALA A 273 9.94 7.66 -9.95
CA ALA A 273 10.94 7.19 -10.90
C ALA A 273 11.71 5.98 -10.35
N VAL A 274 12.20 6.05 -9.09
CA VAL A 274 12.84 4.92 -8.39
C VAL A 274 11.87 3.73 -8.28
N TYR A 275 10.60 3.99 -8.05
CA TYR A 275 9.56 2.97 -8.02
C TYR A 275 9.44 2.25 -9.37
N ASN A 276 9.30 2.98 -10.48
CA ASN A 276 9.20 2.39 -11.82
C ASN A 276 10.45 1.58 -12.18
N GLU A 277 11.64 2.11 -11.93
CA GLU A 277 12.90 1.39 -12.20
C GLU A 277 12.99 0.07 -11.40
N THR A 278 12.60 0.10 -10.12
CA THR A 278 12.60 -1.12 -9.30
C THR A 278 11.59 -2.17 -9.82
N LEU A 279 10.42 -1.73 -10.31
CA LEU A 279 9.45 -2.66 -10.92
C LEU A 279 9.99 -3.24 -12.23
N LYS A 280 10.59 -2.42 -13.10
CA LYS A 280 11.20 -2.88 -14.36
C LYS A 280 12.33 -3.88 -14.13
N GLU A 281 13.04 -3.77 -13.02
CA GLU A 281 14.09 -4.72 -12.64
C GLU A 281 13.52 -6.04 -12.05
N ARG A 282 12.49 -5.96 -11.21
CA ARG A 282 12.03 -7.10 -10.39
C ARG A 282 10.95 -7.94 -11.05
N LEU A 283 9.95 -7.32 -11.67
CA LEU A 283 8.81 -8.05 -12.22
C LEU A 283 9.17 -9.04 -13.32
N PRO A 284 10.08 -8.73 -14.28
CA PRO A 284 10.50 -9.68 -15.31
C PRO A 284 11.13 -10.95 -14.74
N ARG A 285 11.81 -10.88 -13.60
CA ARG A 285 12.38 -12.06 -12.90
C ARG A 285 11.31 -13.04 -12.43
N SER A 286 10.08 -12.57 -12.28
CA SER A 286 8.90 -13.38 -11.92
C SER A 286 8.01 -13.69 -13.13
N GLY A 287 8.48 -13.44 -14.35
CA GLY A 287 7.74 -13.70 -15.59
C GLY A 287 6.61 -12.70 -15.86
N ILE A 288 6.66 -11.51 -15.25
CA ILE A 288 5.68 -10.43 -15.46
C ILE A 288 6.32 -9.35 -16.33
N GLU A 289 5.78 -9.16 -17.53
CA GLU A 289 6.20 -8.09 -18.43
C GLU A 289 5.82 -6.72 -17.88
N VAL A 290 6.69 -5.73 -18.04
CA VAL A 290 6.42 -4.33 -17.67
C VAL A 290 6.32 -3.50 -18.93
N THR A 291 5.19 -2.83 -19.10
CA THR A 291 4.97 -1.85 -20.18
C THR A 291 4.89 -0.46 -19.58
N GLU A 292 5.84 0.39 -19.91
CA GLU A 292 5.85 1.79 -19.49
C GLU A 292 5.36 2.66 -20.66
N LEU A 293 4.39 3.54 -20.39
CA LEU A 293 3.80 4.46 -21.36
C LEU A 293 4.10 5.91 -20.98
N ASP A 294 4.30 6.72 -22.00
CA ASP A 294 4.43 8.17 -21.79
C ASP A 294 3.14 8.76 -21.23
N ARG A 295 3.29 9.77 -20.37
CA ARG A 295 2.15 10.48 -19.79
C ARG A 295 1.38 11.24 -20.85
N LEU A 296 0.06 11.27 -20.65
CA LEU A 296 -0.79 12.18 -21.40
C LEU A 296 -0.39 13.63 -21.07
N GLU A 297 -0.04 14.37 -22.11
CA GLU A 297 0.21 15.80 -22.01
C GLU A 297 -0.98 16.60 -22.54
N LYS A 298 -1.25 17.75 -21.94
CA LYS A 298 -2.18 18.75 -22.40
C LYS A 298 -1.57 20.15 -22.23
N ASP A 299 -1.58 20.94 -23.29
CA ASP A 299 -0.99 22.29 -23.31
C ASP A 299 0.51 22.30 -22.92
N GLY A 300 1.26 21.28 -23.34
CA GLY A 300 2.69 21.12 -23.08
C GLY A 300 3.06 20.75 -21.65
N ALA A 301 2.09 20.31 -20.84
CA ALA A 301 2.32 19.86 -19.47
C ALA A 301 1.63 18.51 -19.20
N PRO A 302 2.26 17.63 -18.39
CA PRO A 302 1.65 16.35 -18.01
C PRO A 302 0.35 16.55 -17.23
N VAL A 303 -0.68 15.78 -17.59
CA VAL A 303 -1.93 15.69 -16.81
C VAL A 303 -1.67 14.89 -15.55
N SER A 304 -1.59 15.56 -14.39
CA SER A 304 -1.22 14.94 -13.13
C SER A 304 -2.24 15.21 -12.01
N ALA A 305 -2.37 14.25 -11.09
CA ALA A 305 -3.17 14.42 -9.88
C ALA A 305 -2.61 15.52 -8.95
N SER A 306 -1.29 15.73 -8.96
CA SER A 306 -0.65 16.80 -8.18
C SER A 306 -1.09 18.19 -8.65
N ARG A 307 -1.26 18.40 -9.96
CA ARG A 307 -1.79 19.64 -10.50
C ARG A 307 -3.24 19.88 -10.03
N VAL A 308 -4.08 18.83 -10.04
CA VAL A 308 -5.46 18.93 -9.52
C VAL A 308 -5.46 19.32 -8.04
N ARG A 309 -4.64 18.67 -7.21
CA ARG A 309 -4.52 19.02 -5.78
C ARG A 309 -3.99 20.44 -5.57
N GLY A 310 -3.05 20.89 -6.40
CA GLY A 310 -2.55 22.26 -6.35
C GLY A 310 -3.64 23.31 -6.62
N LEU A 311 -4.58 23.03 -7.53
CA LEU A 311 -5.72 23.90 -7.83
C LEU A 311 -6.76 23.92 -6.68
N LEU A 312 -6.94 22.80 -5.98
CA LEU A 312 -7.88 22.68 -4.87
C LEU A 312 -7.32 23.18 -3.54
N GLY A 313 -5.98 23.23 -3.39
CA GLY A 313 -5.33 23.52 -2.12
C GLY A 313 -5.52 22.39 -1.11
N GLU A 314 -5.54 22.74 0.19
CA GLU A 314 -5.66 21.77 1.29
C GLU A 314 -7.12 21.49 1.71
N SER A 315 -8.09 22.14 1.06
CA SER A 315 -9.52 22.00 1.40
C SER A 315 -10.34 21.48 0.21
N LEU A 316 -11.42 20.78 0.53
CA LEU A 316 -12.42 20.31 -0.43
C LEU A 316 -13.65 21.24 -0.47
N ASN A 317 -13.48 22.51 -0.13
CA ASN A 317 -14.50 23.52 -0.33
C ASN A 317 -14.81 23.70 -1.82
N ARG A 318 -16.01 24.14 -2.12
CA ARG A 318 -16.46 24.34 -3.51
C ARG A 318 -15.54 25.32 -4.24
N PRO A 319 -14.87 24.90 -5.34
CA PRO A 319 -13.95 25.75 -6.07
C PRO A 319 -14.69 26.85 -6.86
N SER A 320 -13.98 27.93 -7.22
CA SER A 320 -14.48 28.94 -8.13
C SER A 320 -14.80 28.39 -9.53
N GLU A 321 -15.61 29.09 -10.31
CA GLU A 321 -15.93 28.68 -11.68
C GLU A 321 -14.68 28.59 -12.58
N GLU A 322 -13.69 29.44 -12.36
CA GLU A 322 -12.41 29.39 -13.08
C GLU A 322 -11.65 28.11 -12.77
N VAL A 323 -11.55 27.72 -11.50
CA VAL A 323 -10.91 26.47 -11.07
C VAL A 323 -11.69 25.26 -11.60
N LEU A 324 -13.03 25.29 -11.58
CA LEU A 324 -13.86 24.23 -12.16
C LEU A 324 -13.62 24.05 -13.66
N ALA A 325 -13.40 25.14 -14.41
CA ALA A 325 -13.07 25.10 -15.83
C ALA A 325 -11.68 24.45 -16.06
N GLU A 326 -10.68 24.77 -15.22
CA GLU A 326 -9.38 24.09 -15.28
C GLU A 326 -9.46 22.61 -14.89
N LEU A 327 -10.20 22.27 -13.85
CA LEU A 327 -10.44 20.89 -13.44
C LEU A 327 -11.07 20.05 -14.55
N ALA A 328 -12.01 20.61 -15.33
CA ALA A 328 -12.63 19.95 -16.47
C ALA A 328 -11.62 19.57 -17.57
N ASN A 329 -10.48 20.26 -17.65
CA ASN A 329 -9.40 19.90 -18.54
C ASN A 329 -8.54 18.73 -18.06
N LEU A 330 -8.48 18.51 -16.75
CA LEU A 330 -7.60 17.52 -16.11
C LEU A 330 -8.34 16.25 -15.71
N LEU A 331 -9.65 16.35 -15.47
CA LEU A 331 -10.48 15.25 -14.96
C LEU A 331 -11.40 14.68 -16.04
N PRO A 332 -11.71 13.37 -16.02
CA PRO A 332 -12.87 12.83 -16.70
C PRO A 332 -14.14 13.52 -16.21
N ALA A 333 -15.15 13.66 -17.09
CA ALA A 333 -16.43 14.27 -16.73
C ALA A 333 -17.08 13.60 -15.50
N THR A 334 -17.05 12.27 -15.48
CA THR A 334 -17.57 11.44 -14.36
C THR A 334 -16.89 11.72 -13.02
N SER A 335 -15.57 11.99 -13.02
CA SER A 335 -14.86 12.36 -11.80
C SER A 335 -15.25 13.76 -11.32
N LEU A 336 -15.34 14.72 -12.23
CA LEU A 336 -15.73 16.10 -11.88
C LEU A 336 -17.19 16.17 -11.40
N GLU A 337 -18.10 15.44 -12.03
CA GLU A 337 -19.50 15.32 -11.61
C GLU A 337 -19.60 14.71 -10.20
N TYR A 338 -18.86 13.61 -9.96
CA TYR A 338 -18.83 13.01 -8.64
C TYR A 338 -18.31 13.99 -7.57
N MET A 339 -17.21 14.70 -7.86
CA MET A 339 -16.64 15.68 -6.93
C MET A 339 -17.62 16.81 -6.61
N LYS A 340 -18.34 17.31 -7.62
CA LYS A 340 -19.37 18.35 -7.42
C LYS A 340 -20.56 17.88 -6.56
N ALA A 341 -20.93 16.60 -6.68
CA ALA A 341 -22.09 16.04 -6.00
C ALA A 341 -21.78 15.55 -4.57
N GLU A 342 -20.60 14.96 -4.34
CA GLU A 342 -20.33 14.16 -3.15
C GLU A 342 -19.11 14.65 -2.34
N VAL A 343 -18.24 15.46 -2.94
CA VAL A 343 -16.94 15.78 -2.33
C VAL A 343 -16.82 17.25 -1.95
N PHE A 344 -17.27 18.18 -2.81
CA PHE A 344 -17.16 19.59 -2.53
C PHE A 344 -18.25 20.02 -1.54
N HIS A 345 -17.82 20.68 -0.48
CA HIS A 345 -18.70 21.27 0.53
C HIS A 345 -18.89 22.76 0.28
N ASP A 346 -20.09 23.30 0.62
CA ASP A 346 -20.40 24.72 0.54
C ASP A 346 -19.75 25.50 1.68
#